data_591d36ef9fb85dada1add9c2488da5f2
#
_entry.id   591d36ef9fb85dada1add9c2488da5f2
#
_cell.length_a   1.000
_cell.length_b   1.000
_cell.length_c   1.000
_cell.angle_alpha   90.00
_cell.angle_beta   90.00
_cell.angle_gamma   90.00
#
_symmetry.space_group_name_H-M   'P 1'
#
loop_
_entity.id
_entity.type
_entity.pdbx_description
1 polymer ?
#
loop_
_entity_poly.entity_id
_entity_poly.type
_entity_poly.pdbx_seq_one_letter_code
_entity_poly.pdbx_strand_id
1 'polypeptide(L)'
;SGKSYNLQSLTVGTTEDETISRMTIGVSSDDITFEQIKKQLNSMVEVIKVIDLTNVPIHMKEILFAKVLGCNVEQKAEIFQIAQVFGVQVEDIGSDSVLLECKLTERRNNELIALLKEKYKRIEVVRGGAVAIESISTSCR
;
A
#
# COMPACT_ATOMS: atom_id res chain seq x y z
N SER A 1 -1.63 -9.37 -24.59
CA SER A 1 -1.01 -9.86 -24.71
C SER A 1 0.30 -10.53 -24.23
N GLY A 2 0.42 -11.50 -23.50
CA GLY A 2 1.60 -12.29 -23.22
C GLY A 2 2.57 -11.78 -22.15
N LYS A 3 2.37 -10.59 -21.63
CA LYS A 3 3.18 -10.09 -20.53
C LYS A 3 2.55 -10.46 -19.21
N SER A 4 3.34 -11.05 -18.34
CA SER A 4 2.88 -11.52 -17.04
C SER A 4 3.26 -10.52 -15.96
N TYR A 5 2.42 -9.51 -15.76
CA TYR A 5 2.62 -8.62 -14.62
C TYR A 5 1.30 -8.12 -14.09
N ASN A 6 1.29 -7.83 -12.79
CA ASN A 6 0.17 -7.20 -12.11
C ASN A 6 0.62 -5.88 -11.51
N LEU A 7 -0.08 -4.82 -11.87
CA LEU A 7 0.12 -3.53 -11.22
C LEU A 7 -0.59 -3.56 -9.88
N GLN A 8 0.17 -3.48 -8.80
CA GLN A 8 -0.36 -3.55 -7.45
C GLN A 8 -0.64 -2.19 -6.85
N SER A 9 0.15 -1.19 -7.24
CA SER A 9 0.09 0.11 -6.62
C SER A 9 0.70 1.14 -7.57
N LEU A 10 0.09 2.32 -7.61
CA LEU A 10 0.58 3.45 -8.37
C LEU A 10 0.25 4.73 -7.62
N THR A 11 1.27 5.47 -7.23
CA THR A 11 1.09 6.76 -6.57
C THR A 11 1.95 7.80 -7.26
N VAL A 12 1.47 9.03 -7.26
CA VAL A 12 2.17 10.17 -7.86
C VAL A 12 2.08 11.35 -6.91
N GLY A 13 3.19 12.05 -6.73
CA GLY A 13 3.20 13.25 -5.94
C GLY A 13 4.36 14.15 -6.32
N THR A 14 4.23 15.43 -6.01
CA THR A 14 5.34 16.36 -6.17
C THR A 14 6.45 16.04 -5.18
N THR A 15 7.66 16.48 -5.50
CA THR A 15 8.83 16.32 -4.63
C THR A 15 9.16 17.66 -3.96
N GLU A 16 10.30 17.71 -3.28
CA GLU A 16 10.83 18.96 -2.76
C GLU A 16 11.12 19.98 -3.87
N ASP A 17 11.26 19.52 -5.10
CA ASP A 17 11.30 20.36 -6.30
C ASP A 17 9.91 20.30 -6.94
N GLU A 18 9.17 21.40 -6.91
CA GLU A 18 7.79 21.44 -7.39
C GLU A 18 7.65 21.14 -8.89
N THR A 19 8.74 21.24 -9.65
CA THR A 19 8.73 20.93 -11.08
C THR A 19 8.90 19.43 -11.36
N ILE A 20 9.21 18.63 -10.33
CA ILE A 20 9.48 17.21 -10.45
C ILE A 20 8.46 16.43 -9.64
N SER A 21 7.82 15.47 -10.27
CA SER A 21 6.94 14.51 -9.60
C SER A 21 7.64 13.17 -9.46
N ARG A 22 7.35 12.50 -8.36
CA ARG A 22 7.80 11.13 -8.13
C ARG A 22 6.63 10.18 -8.23
N MET A 23 6.81 9.14 -9.00
CA MET A 23 5.84 8.06 -9.15
C MET A 23 6.39 6.82 -8.48
N THR A 24 5.62 6.23 -7.59
CA THR A 24 5.97 4.95 -6.97
C THR A 24 5.10 3.87 -7.57
N ILE A 25 5.72 2.86 -8.16
CA ILE A 25 5.03 1.79 -8.87
C ILE A 25 5.34 0.47 -8.18
N GLY A 26 4.31 -0.19 -7.67
CA GLY A 26 4.42 -1.54 -7.15
C GLY A 26 3.92 -2.52 -8.21
N VAL A 27 4.78 -3.42 -8.65
CA VAL A 27 4.46 -4.37 -9.71
C VAL A 27 4.96 -5.75 -9.33
N SER A 28 4.19 -6.77 -9.68
CA SER A 28 4.59 -8.17 -9.56
C SER A 28 4.71 -8.76 -10.96
N SER A 29 5.88 -9.29 -11.30
CA SER A 29 6.14 -9.85 -12.62
C SER A 29 7.32 -10.81 -12.56
N ASP A 30 7.57 -11.53 -13.67
CA ASP A 30 8.81 -12.25 -13.81
C ASP A 30 9.97 -11.27 -14.06
N ASP A 31 11.21 -11.77 -13.94
CA ASP A 31 12.40 -10.91 -14.04
C ASP A 31 12.57 -10.30 -15.42
N ILE A 32 12.25 -11.05 -16.46
CA ILE A 32 12.40 -10.57 -17.84
C ILE A 32 11.44 -9.41 -18.10
N THR A 33 10.17 -9.58 -17.71
CA THR A 33 9.16 -8.55 -17.89
C THR A 33 9.50 -7.31 -17.05
N PHE A 34 10.02 -7.51 -15.85
CA PHE A 34 10.41 -6.39 -14.98
C PHE A 34 11.53 -5.56 -15.62
N GLU A 35 12.55 -6.20 -16.19
CA GLU A 35 13.62 -5.49 -16.88
C GLU A 35 13.12 -4.72 -18.10
N GLN A 36 12.16 -5.28 -18.82
CA GLN A 36 11.53 -4.61 -19.96
C GLN A 36 10.76 -3.37 -19.52
N ILE A 37 10.03 -3.45 -18.41
CA ILE A 37 9.30 -2.31 -17.85
C ILE A 37 10.26 -1.18 -17.51
N LYS A 38 11.38 -1.50 -16.85
CA LYS A 38 12.38 -0.49 -16.51
C LYS A 38 12.95 0.19 -17.75
N LYS A 39 13.25 -0.59 -18.78
CA LYS A 39 13.78 -0.05 -20.05
C LYS A 39 12.77 0.88 -20.72
N GLN A 40 11.52 0.48 -20.77
CA GLN A 40 10.48 1.31 -21.35
C GLN A 40 10.31 2.63 -20.61
N LEU A 41 10.32 2.59 -19.29
CA LEU A 41 10.24 3.81 -18.48
C LEU A 41 11.43 4.72 -18.73
N ASN A 42 12.64 4.17 -18.76
CA ASN A 42 13.86 4.95 -19.01
C ASN A 42 13.89 5.59 -20.40
N SER A 43 13.17 5.03 -21.37
CA SER A 43 13.16 5.54 -22.74
C SER A 43 12.18 6.70 -22.93
N MET A 44 11.32 6.98 -21.95
CA MET A 44 10.33 8.05 -22.06
C MET A 44 11.01 9.40 -21.80
N VAL A 45 10.70 10.37 -22.66
CA VAL A 45 11.34 11.70 -22.60
C VAL A 45 11.06 12.40 -21.26
N GLU A 46 9.86 12.21 -20.73
CA GLU A 46 9.41 12.86 -19.50
C GLU A 46 10.02 12.24 -18.24
N VAL A 47 10.62 11.05 -18.37
CA VAL A 47 11.20 10.33 -17.23
C VAL A 47 12.67 10.74 -17.08
N ILE A 48 12.97 11.39 -15.96
CA ILE A 48 14.35 11.85 -15.66
C ILE A 48 15.19 10.71 -15.12
N LYS A 49 14.59 9.87 -14.25
CA LYS A 49 15.35 8.82 -13.56
C LYS A 49 14.40 7.69 -13.15
N VAL A 50 14.87 6.47 -13.26
CA VAL A 50 14.19 5.28 -12.74
C VAL A 50 15.05 4.67 -11.65
N ILE A 51 14.46 4.42 -10.49
CA ILE A 51 15.14 3.80 -9.36
C ILE A 51 14.45 2.47 -9.08
N ASP A 52 15.21 1.38 -9.13
CA ASP A 52 14.74 0.06 -8.78
C ASP A 52 14.99 -0.18 -7.29
N LEU A 53 13.92 -0.31 -6.51
CA LEU A 53 14.00 -0.47 -5.06
C LEU A 53 13.87 -1.93 -4.61
N THR A 54 13.82 -2.88 -5.55
CA THR A 54 13.53 -4.29 -5.25
C THR A 54 14.46 -4.90 -4.21
N ASN A 55 15.76 -4.62 -4.32
CA ASN A 55 16.78 -5.19 -3.43
C ASN A 55 17.46 -4.16 -2.56
N VAL A 56 16.78 -3.07 -2.27
CA VAL A 56 17.30 -1.95 -1.49
C VAL A 56 16.47 -1.84 -0.22
N PRO A 57 17.11 -1.62 0.95
CA PRO A 57 16.35 -1.31 2.17
C PRO A 57 15.54 -0.04 1.99
N ILE A 58 14.26 -0.12 2.26
CA ILE A 58 13.32 0.99 2.06
C ILE A 58 12.39 1.14 3.25
N HIS A 59 11.78 2.32 3.32
CA HIS A 59 10.57 2.54 4.10
C HIS A 59 9.41 2.63 3.13
N MET A 60 8.36 1.89 3.39
CA MET A 60 7.19 1.88 2.55
C MET A 60 5.95 1.88 3.42
N LYS A 61 4.99 2.72 3.06
CA LYS A 61 3.69 2.78 3.74
C LYS A 61 2.59 2.93 2.72
N GLU A 62 1.45 2.35 3.04
CA GLU A 62 0.24 2.50 2.26
C GLU A 62 -0.87 2.95 3.19
N ILE A 63 -1.55 4.05 2.86
CA ILE A 63 -2.75 4.41 3.60
C ILE A 63 -3.93 3.60 3.08
N LEU A 64 -4.77 3.14 4.01
CA LEU A 64 -5.92 2.31 3.68
C LEU A 64 -7.02 2.59 4.70
N PHE A 65 -8.25 2.70 4.23
CA PHE A 65 -9.43 2.73 5.10
C PHE A 65 -10.17 1.40 4.96
N ALA A 66 -10.50 0.80 6.09
CA ALA A 66 -11.29 -0.44 6.12
C ALA A 66 -12.50 -0.22 7.01
N LYS A 67 -13.68 -0.39 6.44
CA LYS A 67 -14.95 -0.23 7.14
C LYS A 67 -15.59 -1.60 7.31
N VAL A 68 -15.98 -1.92 8.54
CA VAL A 68 -16.74 -3.14 8.84
C VAL A 68 -18.15 -2.72 9.18
N LEU A 69 -19.11 -3.28 8.47
CA LEU A 69 -20.53 -2.96 8.61
C LEU A 69 -21.31 -4.14 9.21
N GLY A 70 -22.39 -3.83 9.87
CA GLY A 70 -23.27 -4.85 10.43
C GLY A 70 -22.65 -5.69 11.54
N CYS A 71 -21.78 -5.07 12.36
CA CYS A 71 -21.13 -5.77 13.45
C CYS A 71 -21.88 -5.55 14.78
N ASN A 72 -22.00 -6.63 15.54
CA ASN A 72 -22.59 -6.58 16.88
C ASN A 72 -21.54 -6.11 17.91
N VAL A 73 -21.94 -6.02 19.17
CA VAL A 73 -21.05 -5.53 20.24
C VAL A 73 -19.80 -6.39 20.38
N GLU A 74 -19.96 -7.70 20.31
CA GLU A 74 -18.83 -8.61 20.44
C GLU A 74 -17.85 -8.47 19.27
N GLN A 75 -18.39 -8.34 18.07
CA GLN A 75 -17.58 -8.13 16.87
C GLN A 75 -16.83 -6.81 16.92
N LYS A 76 -17.47 -5.75 17.42
CA LYS A 76 -16.79 -4.47 17.60
C LYS A 76 -15.60 -4.60 18.56
N ALA A 77 -15.79 -5.33 19.66
CA ALA A 77 -14.69 -5.58 20.60
C ALA A 77 -13.54 -6.35 19.95
N GLU A 78 -13.86 -7.33 19.10
CA GLU A 78 -12.84 -8.04 18.33
C GLU A 78 -12.06 -7.10 17.40
N ILE A 79 -12.79 -6.22 16.71
CA ILE A 79 -12.17 -5.27 15.78
C ILE A 79 -11.22 -4.34 16.52
N PHE A 80 -11.58 -3.90 17.72
CA PHE A 80 -10.69 -3.08 18.54
C PHE A 80 -9.41 -3.84 18.91
N GLN A 81 -9.51 -5.13 19.22
CA GLN A 81 -8.35 -5.97 19.49
C GLN A 81 -7.49 -6.13 18.25
N ILE A 82 -8.11 -6.37 17.11
CA ILE A 82 -7.41 -6.48 15.83
C ILE A 82 -6.65 -5.18 15.53
N ALA A 83 -7.31 -4.05 15.72
CA ALA A 83 -6.70 -2.74 15.52
C ALA A 83 -5.46 -2.56 16.40
N GLN A 84 -5.53 -2.98 17.64
CA GLN A 84 -4.41 -2.90 18.58
C GLN A 84 -3.24 -3.76 18.13
N VAL A 85 -3.51 -5.00 17.74
CA VAL A 85 -2.47 -5.94 17.30
C VAL A 85 -1.78 -5.45 16.01
N PHE A 86 -2.54 -4.95 15.06
CA PHE A 86 -1.99 -4.45 13.80
C PHE A 86 -1.39 -3.05 13.92
N GLY A 87 -1.66 -2.36 15.02
CA GLY A 87 -1.18 -0.99 15.19
C GLY A 87 -1.89 0.01 14.29
N VAL A 88 -3.16 -0.21 14.04
CA VAL A 88 -3.99 0.71 13.25
C VAL A 88 -4.96 1.44 14.16
N GLN A 89 -5.56 2.50 13.64
CA GLN A 89 -6.42 3.37 14.42
C GLN A 89 -7.88 3.14 14.12
N VAL A 90 -8.72 3.21 15.14
CA VAL A 90 -10.15 3.30 14.95
C VAL A 90 -10.45 4.77 14.66
N GLU A 91 -10.78 5.06 13.41
CA GLU A 91 -11.00 6.43 12.96
C GLU A 91 -12.42 6.90 13.22
N ASP A 92 -13.38 5.98 13.14
CA ASP A 92 -14.78 6.31 13.35
C ASP A 92 -15.53 5.06 13.82
N ILE A 93 -16.64 5.27 14.50
CA ILE A 93 -17.44 4.21 15.05
C ILE A 93 -18.91 4.56 14.96
N GLY A 94 -19.72 3.62 14.50
CA GLY A 94 -21.19 3.72 14.52
C GLY A 94 -21.80 2.70 15.47
N SER A 95 -23.13 2.65 15.50
CA SER A 95 -23.83 1.69 16.35
C SER A 95 -23.51 0.24 15.99
N ASP A 96 -23.33 -0.05 14.70
CA ASP A 96 -23.02 -1.37 14.20
C ASP A 96 -21.89 -1.36 13.15
N SER A 97 -21.00 -0.38 13.24
CA SER A 97 -19.92 -0.25 12.26
C SER A 97 -18.68 0.32 12.89
N VAL A 98 -17.53 0.01 12.28
CA VAL A 98 -16.21 0.52 12.70
C VAL A 98 -15.42 0.87 11.45
N LEU A 99 -14.76 2.01 11.46
CA LEU A 99 -13.86 2.44 10.40
C LEU A 99 -12.42 2.44 10.93
N LEU A 100 -11.56 1.69 10.27
CA LEU A 100 -10.13 1.63 10.59
C LEU A 100 -9.32 2.47 9.61
N GLU A 101 -8.35 3.22 10.13
CA GLU A 101 -7.34 3.90 9.35
C GLU A 101 -6.03 3.13 9.48
N CYS A 102 -5.50 2.65 8.37
CA CYS A 102 -4.31 1.82 8.34
C CYS A 102 -3.19 2.52 7.58
N LYS A 103 -2.01 2.59 8.22
CA LYS A 103 -0.79 3.13 7.60
C LYS A 103 0.31 2.10 7.79
N LEU A 104 0.16 0.96 7.14
CA LEU A 104 1.06 -0.17 7.24
C LEU A 104 1.78 -0.38 5.92
N THR A 105 2.65 -1.38 5.88
CA THR A 105 3.17 -1.85 4.60
C THR A 105 2.03 -2.46 3.79
N GLU A 106 2.20 -2.53 2.48
CA GLU A 106 1.21 -3.16 1.60
C GLU A 106 0.94 -4.60 2.02
N ARG A 107 2.01 -5.34 2.35
CA ARG A 107 1.88 -6.73 2.82
C ARG A 107 1.05 -6.83 4.09
N ARG A 108 1.34 -5.98 5.07
CA ARG A 108 0.63 -6.02 6.36
C ARG A 108 -0.83 -5.60 6.20
N ASN A 109 -1.08 -4.63 5.33
CA ASN A 109 -2.44 -4.24 4.98
C ASN A 109 -3.21 -5.40 4.33
N ASN A 110 -2.54 -6.16 3.45
CA ASN A 110 -3.15 -7.34 2.84
C ASN A 110 -3.52 -8.39 3.89
N GLU A 111 -2.66 -8.61 4.89
CA GLU A 111 -2.95 -9.53 5.99
C GLU A 111 -4.19 -9.08 6.78
N LEU A 112 -4.28 -7.79 7.06
CA LEU A 112 -5.43 -7.23 7.78
C LEU A 112 -6.72 -7.41 6.98
N ILE A 113 -6.69 -7.08 5.70
CA ILE A 113 -7.85 -7.24 4.82
C ILE A 113 -8.29 -8.71 4.79
N ALA A 114 -7.35 -9.63 4.64
CA ALA A 114 -7.66 -11.06 4.61
C ALA A 114 -8.35 -11.51 5.91
N LEU A 115 -7.85 -11.05 7.05
CA LEU A 115 -8.45 -11.37 8.34
C LEU A 115 -9.86 -10.82 8.46
N LEU A 116 -10.07 -9.57 8.06
CA LEU A 116 -11.40 -8.95 8.11
C LEU A 116 -12.39 -9.67 7.18
N LYS A 117 -11.94 -10.06 5.99
CA LYS A 117 -12.79 -10.79 5.03
C LYS A 117 -13.19 -12.16 5.57
N GLU A 118 -12.30 -12.81 6.30
CA GLU A 118 -12.58 -14.12 6.90
C GLU A 118 -13.62 -14.02 8.01
N LYS A 119 -13.56 -12.96 8.81
CA LYS A 119 -14.39 -12.85 10.02
C LYS A 119 -15.71 -12.11 9.83
N TYR A 120 -15.76 -11.20 8.87
CA TYR A 120 -16.93 -10.31 8.73
C TYR A 120 -17.47 -10.36 7.30
N LYS A 121 -18.80 -10.27 7.19
CA LYS A 121 -19.49 -10.44 5.90
C LYS A 121 -19.51 -9.17 5.06
N ARG A 122 -19.57 -8.01 5.71
CA ARG A 122 -19.74 -6.74 5.01
C ARG A 122 -18.57 -5.84 5.36
N ILE A 123 -17.64 -5.73 4.42
CA ILE A 123 -16.52 -4.83 4.56
C ILE A 123 -16.40 -3.97 3.30
N GLU A 124 -15.88 -2.78 3.49
CA GLU A 124 -15.57 -1.86 2.39
C GLU A 124 -14.15 -1.38 2.59
N VAL A 125 -13.33 -1.45 1.54
CA VAL A 125 -11.91 -1.09 1.61
C VAL A 125 -11.58 -0.09 0.53
N VAL A 126 -10.87 0.96 0.90
CA VAL A 126 -10.30 1.92 -0.04
C VAL A 126 -8.80 1.97 0.21
N ARG A 127 -8.01 1.79 -0.85
CA ARG A 127 -6.54 1.79 -0.76
C ARG A 127 -5.98 3.00 -1.49
N GLY A 128 -5.01 3.66 -0.86
CA GLY A 128 -4.37 4.84 -1.45
C GLY A 128 -3.17 4.53 -2.33
N GLY A 129 -2.66 3.30 -2.26
CA GLY A 129 -1.41 2.95 -2.91
C GLY A 129 -0.21 3.24 -2.03
N ALA A 130 0.89 2.57 -2.31
CA ALA A 130 2.10 2.64 -1.50
C ALA A 130 3.02 3.77 -1.95
N VAL A 131 3.65 4.43 -0.98
CA VAL A 131 4.82 5.28 -1.24
C VAL A 131 6.03 4.63 -0.59
N ALA A 132 7.20 4.78 -1.23
CA ALA A 132 8.42 4.17 -0.76
C ALA A 132 9.60 5.12 -0.93
N ILE A 133 10.54 5.01 -0.01
CA ILE A 133 11.77 5.77 -0.05
C ILE A 133 12.92 4.92 0.45
N GLU A 134 14.10 5.12 -0.10
CA GLU A 134 15.30 4.42 0.32
C GLU A 134 15.65 4.75 1.77
N SER A 135 16.10 3.75 2.52
CA SER A 135 16.44 3.90 3.92
C SER A 135 17.65 4.80 4.11
N ILE A 136 17.67 5.58 5.19
CA ILE A 136 18.80 6.45 5.56
C ILE A 136 20.07 5.63 5.77
N SER A 137 19.95 4.47 6.39
CA SER A 137 21.09 3.60 6.66
C SER A 137 21.83 3.18 5.39
N THR A 138 21.13 3.13 4.26
CA THR A 138 21.72 2.84 2.96
C THR A 138 22.23 4.11 2.29
N SER A 139 21.45 5.19 2.35
CA SER A 139 21.75 6.45 1.68
C SER A 139 22.99 7.16 2.23
N CYS A 140 23.31 6.92 3.49
CA CYS A 140 24.42 7.58 4.18
C CYS A 140 25.77 6.86 4.03
N ARG A 141 25.82 5.80 3.26
CA ARG A 141 27.05 5.03 3.06
C ARG A 141 27.94 5.54 1.94
#